data_67528cb7a546479e4c665eab311c74a5
#
_entry.id   67528cb7a546479e4c665eab311c74a5
#
_cell.length_a   1.000
_cell.length_b   1.000
_cell.length_c   1.000
_cell.angle_alpha   90.00
_cell.angle_beta   90.00
_cell.angle_gamma   90.00
#
_symmetry.space_group_name_H-M   'P 1'
#
loop_
_entity.id
_entity.type
_entity.pdbx_description
1 polymer ?
#
loop_
_entity_poly.entity_id
_entity_poly.type
_entity_poly.pdbx_seq_one_letter_code
_entity_poly.pdbx_strand_id
1 'polypeptide(L)'
;AWSSAGVSYPEAQPTQDEPIDTGSQPQISMRDANRNGIRPQLRAYDYLSLSASQANDLRKQGFTTQWIVPSGGTLNGFGTLVNLSGHPKRESVILEAVGAGFSFASGRAGGYPYSLMGVFSHLRQTLLDAQRLPLQLSAYQKGAGRRPPSDDALKALNPTLQGKIPALFEADTEREVVRAVRFCDEFKLRPILVGGLEAYQQAALLGTQKIPLLLSLNYGKEPAAPTGDDDTPKAVFAEKKRLWEEQVANAIGLNKAGVVFAFTTRGLKNTADFWEN
;
A
#
# COMPACT_ATOMS: atom_id res chain seq x y z
N ALA A 1 12.57 8.04 4.87
CA ALA A 1 11.84 7.09 5.73
C ALA A 1 10.43 6.87 5.20
N TRP A 2 9.87 5.69 5.42
CA TRP A 2 8.49 5.32 5.14
C TRP A 2 7.76 5.07 6.47
N SER A 3 6.59 5.67 6.66
CA SER A 3 5.82 5.47 7.89
C SER A 3 4.35 5.86 7.68
N SER A 4 3.46 5.29 8.50
CA SER A 4 2.12 5.82 8.77
C SER A 4 2.09 6.69 10.05
N ALA A 5 3.23 6.83 10.75
CA ALA A 5 3.33 7.67 11.94
C ALA A 5 3.17 9.16 11.59
N GLY A 6 2.56 9.90 12.50
CA GLY A 6 2.30 11.33 12.29
C GLY A 6 1.02 11.64 11.53
N VAL A 7 0.15 10.64 11.33
CA VAL A 7 -1.17 10.84 10.75
C VAL A 7 -2.23 10.19 11.65
N SER A 8 -3.15 11.01 12.12
CA SER A 8 -4.33 10.55 12.86
C SER A 8 -5.53 10.57 11.92
N TYR A 9 -5.89 9.41 11.39
CA TYR A 9 -7.11 9.28 10.58
C TYR A 9 -8.32 9.16 11.51
N PRO A 10 -9.48 9.74 11.13
CA PRO A 10 -10.72 9.39 11.79
C PRO A 10 -10.92 7.88 11.70
N GLU A 11 -11.16 7.24 12.83
CA GLU A 11 -11.52 5.82 12.85
C GLU A 11 -12.71 5.61 11.91
N ALA A 12 -12.60 4.59 11.05
CA ALA A 12 -13.76 4.15 10.31
C ALA A 12 -14.76 3.66 11.34
N GLN A 13 -15.84 4.38 11.51
CA GLN A 13 -16.96 3.81 12.22
C GLN A 13 -17.33 2.51 11.50
N PRO A 14 -17.47 1.39 12.22
CA PRO A 14 -18.00 0.19 11.61
C PRO A 14 -19.36 0.57 11.05
N THR A 15 -19.46 0.62 9.73
CA THR A 15 -20.76 0.68 9.08
C THR A 15 -21.46 -0.61 9.50
N GLN A 16 -22.50 -0.49 10.31
CA GLN A 16 -23.43 -1.61 10.50
C GLN A 16 -23.80 -2.04 9.08
N ASP A 17 -23.69 -3.35 8.83
CA ASP A 17 -24.21 -3.92 7.58
C ASP A 17 -25.72 -3.60 7.56
N GLU A 18 -26.09 -2.45 7.02
CA GLU A 18 -27.47 -2.19 6.68
C GLU A 18 -27.86 -3.27 5.68
N PRO A 19 -28.96 -4.00 5.93
CA PRO A 19 -29.42 -5.02 5.00
C PRO A 19 -29.53 -4.37 3.63
N ILE A 20 -28.84 -4.95 2.66
CA ILE A 20 -28.85 -4.49 1.27
C ILE A 20 -30.30 -4.59 0.84
N ASP A 21 -30.99 -3.45 0.69
CA ASP A 21 -32.32 -3.40 0.10
C ASP A 21 -32.21 -3.91 -1.33
N THR A 22 -32.63 -5.15 -1.56
CA THR A 22 -32.67 -5.80 -2.87
C THR A 22 -33.86 -5.35 -3.72
N GLY A 23 -34.55 -4.26 -3.31
CA GLY A 23 -35.64 -3.66 -4.07
C GLY A 23 -35.20 -3.25 -5.46
N SER A 24 -36.06 -3.44 -6.42
CA SER A 24 -36.15 -3.22 -7.88
C SER A 24 -35.15 -2.28 -8.62
N GLN A 25 -34.13 -1.76 -8.01
CA GLN A 25 -33.08 -0.97 -8.68
C GLN A 25 -31.81 -1.82 -8.83
N PRO A 26 -31.16 -1.83 -10.03
CA PRO A 26 -29.85 -2.42 -10.16
C PRO A 26 -28.95 -1.81 -9.09
N GLN A 27 -28.51 -2.62 -8.18
CA GLN A 27 -27.72 -2.21 -7.02
C GLN A 27 -26.51 -1.44 -7.50
N ILE A 28 -26.35 -0.23 -7.06
CA ILE A 28 -25.04 0.41 -7.01
C ILE A 28 -24.27 -0.39 -5.98
N SER A 29 -23.57 -1.40 -6.48
CA SER A 29 -23.02 -2.51 -5.70
C SER A 29 -22.01 -2.09 -4.64
N MET A 30 -21.60 -0.83 -4.62
CA MET A 30 -20.57 -0.33 -3.72
C MET A 30 -20.87 1.12 -3.32
N ARG A 31 -21.92 1.31 -2.53
CA ARG A 31 -22.15 2.58 -1.84
C ARG A 31 -21.01 2.82 -0.85
N ASP A 32 -20.72 4.07 -0.51
CA ASP A 32 -19.67 4.46 0.45
C ASP A 32 -19.69 3.62 1.74
N ALA A 33 -20.89 3.28 2.24
CA ALA A 33 -21.10 2.44 3.41
C ALA A 33 -20.50 1.02 3.27
N ASN A 34 -20.47 0.45 2.06
CA ASN A 34 -20.02 -0.92 1.81
C ASN A 34 -18.58 -1.00 1.30
N ARG A 35 -17.88 0.12 1.14
CA ARG A 35 -16.48 0.15 0.69
C ARG A 35 -15.51 0.02 1.85
N ASN A 36 -15.68 -1.03 2.65
CA ASN A 36 -14.82 -1.31 3.78
C ASN A 36 -13.35 -1.42 3.36
N GLY A 37 -12.49 -0.60 3.96
CA GLY A 37 -11.07 -0.55 3.62
C GLY A 37 -10.73 0.15 2.29
N ILE A 38 -11.69 0.75 1.59
CA ILE A 38 -11.49 1.52 0.35
C ILE A 38 -11.68 3.01 0.65
N ARG A 39 -10.59 3.76 0.73
CA ARG A 39 -10.58 5.18 1.11
C ARG A 39 -9.65 6.01 0.22
N PRO A 40 -9.79 5.97 -1.10
CA PRO A 40 -8.87 6.68 -2.01
C PRO A 40 -8.96 8.20 -1.88
N GLN A 41 -10.02 8.75 -1.31
CA GLN A 41 -10.18 10.17 -1.05
C GLN A 41 -9.32 10.68 0.11
N LEU A 42 -8.81 9.79 0.98
CA LEU A 42 -7.93 10.19 2.07
C LEU A 42 -6.57 10.65 1.53
N ARG A 43 -6.08 11.74 2.07
CA ARG A 43 -4.73 12.24 1.81
C ARG A 43 -4.00 12.34 3.13
N ALA A 44 -2.80 11.79 3.20
CA ALA A 44 -1.98 11.92 4.40
C ALA A 44 -1.76 13.40 4.76
N TYR A 45 -1.70 14.28 3.76
CA TYR A 45 -1.61 15.72 3.94
C TYR A 45 -2.68 16.29 4.88
N ASP A 46 -3.94 15.91 4.71
CA ASP A 46 -5.05 16.51 5.46
C ASP A 46 -4.96 16.18 6.96
N TYR A 47 -4.44 15.02 7.28
CA TYR A 47 -4.35 14.45 8.64
C TYR A 47 -2.94 14.51 9.24
N LEU A 48 -2.02 15.19 8.58
CA LEU A 48 -0.63 15.26 9.02
C LEU A 48 -0.49 16.01 10.35
N SER A 49 0.06 15.33 11.34
CA SER A 49 0.37 15.84 12.66
C SER A 49 1.71 15.27 13.14
N LEU A 50 2.79 15.63 12.44
CA LEU A 50 4.13 15.19 12.83
C LEU A 50 4.64 16.05 14.00
N SER A 51 4.91 15.42 15.14
CA SER A 51 5.47 16.11 16.28
C SER A 51 6.96 16.45 16.06
N ALA A 52 7.43 17.52 16.69
CA ALA A 52 8.84 17.91 16.63
C ALA A 52 9.77 16.79 17.15
N SER A 53 9.31 16.01 18.16
CA SER A 53 10.07 14.87 18.69
C SER A 53 10.23 13.78 17.63
N GLN A 54 9.13 13.37 16.96
CA GLN A 54 9.18 12.35 15.90
C GLN A 54 10.10 12.77 14.75
N ALA A 55 10.01 14.04 14.34
CA ALA A 55 10.89 14.57 13.30
C ALA A 55 12.36 14.58 13.75
N ASN A 56 12.64 14.93 15.01
CA ASN A 56 13.98 14.91 15.58
C ASN A 56 14.57 13.50 15.65
N ASP A 57 13.77 12.51 16.05
CA ASP A 57 14.25 11.13 16.18
C ASP A 57 14.63 10.55 14.82
N LEU A 58 13.86 10.84 13.78
CA LEU A 58 14.20 10.46 12.40
C LEU A 58 15.45 11.19 11.89
N ARG A 59 15.61 12.50 12.21
CA ARG A 59 16.82 13.26 11.84
C ARG A 59 18.08 12.74 12.51
N LYS A 60 18.01 12.35 13.78
CA LYS A 60 19.13 11.71 14.50
C LYS A 60 19.61 10.44 13.83
N GLN A 61 18.69 9.74 13.14
CA GLN A 61 18.96 8.54 12.34
C GLN A 61 19.40 8.84 10.89
N GLY A 62 19.60 10.12 10.53
CA GLY A 62 20.06 10.53 9.21
C GLY A 62 18.98 10.72 8.16
N PHE A 63 17.70 10.59 8.51
CA PHE A 63 16.62 10.86 7.56
C PHE A 63 16.31 12.36 7.48
N THR A 64 16.26 12.89 6.26
CA THR A 64 15.90 14.31 6.00
C THR A 64 14.47 14.45 5.51
N THR A 65 13.90 13.38 4.94
CA THR A 65 12.55 13.34 4.40
C THR A 65 11.82 12.07 4.83
N GLN A 66 10.49 12.18 4.88
CA GLN A 66 9.63 11.04 5.18
C GLN A 66 8.50 10.95 4.17
N TRP A 67 8.26 9.76 3.68
CA TRP A 67 7.06 9.45 2.92
C TRP A 67 6.02 8.85 3.84
N ILE A 68 4.96 9.60 4.08
CA ILE A 68 3.87 9.22 4.97
C ILE A 68 2.73 8.70 4.11
N VAL A 69 2.37 7.43 4.33
CA VAL A 69 1.30 6.76 3.55
C VAL A 69 0.23 6.25 4.51
N PRO A 70 -1.05 6.51 4.20
CA PRO A 70 -2.14 5.93 4.96
C PRO A 70 -2.06 4.40 4.95
N SER A 71 -2.50 3.76 6.02
CA SER A 71 -2.47 2.30 6.18
C SER A 71 -3.76 1.76 6.78
N GLY A 72 -3.92 0.44 6.79
CA GLY A 72 -5.01 -0.26 7.48
C GLY A 72 -6.25 -0.56 6.65
N GLY A 73 -6.16 -0.43 5.33
CA GLY A 73 -7.21 -0.82 4.39
C GLY A 73 -6.64 -1.49 3.15
N THR A 74 -7.51 -1.80 2.23
CA THR A 74 -7.17 -2.39 0.93
C THR A 74 -6.72 -1.31 -0.07
N LEU A 75 -7.33 -0.13 0.00
CA LEU A 75 -6.96 1.07 -0.76
C LEU A 75 -6.93 2.25 0.22
N ASN A 76 -5.72 2.66 0.56
CA ASN A 76 -5.45 3.48 1.75
C ASN A 76 -5.45 4.99 1.50
N GLY A 77 -5.61 5.43 0.24
CA GLY A 77 -5.52 6.84 -0.11
C GLY A 77 -4.11 7.29 -0.51
N PHE A 78 -3.89 8.58 -0.53
CA PHE A 78 -2.66 9.17 -1.07
C PHE A 78 -1.63 9.49 0.01
N GLY A 79 -0.41 9.04 -0.23
CA GLY A 79 0.73 9.40 0.60
C GLY A 79 1.24 10.81 0.32
N THR A 80 1.90 11.40 1.31
CA THR A 80 2.50 12.73 1.30
C THR A 80 3.99 12.67 1.58
N LEU A 81 4.79 13.39 0.82
CA LEU A 81 6.22 13.52 1.07
C LEU A 81 6.49 14.78 1.89
N VAL A 82 7.15 14.63 3.04
CA VAL A 82 7.46 15.73 3.95
C VAL A 82 8.96 15.86 4.21
N ASN A 83 9.40 17.09 4.38
CA ASN A 83 10.71 17.41 4.90
C ASN A 83 10.67 17.38 6.44
N LEU A 84 11.67 16.79 7.06
CA LEU A 84 11.78 16.70 8.52
C LEU A 84 12.45 17.94 9.13
N SER A 85 12.31 19.13 8.52
CA SER A 85 12.94 20.37 8.97
C SER A 85 12.47 20.85 10.35
N GLY A 86 11.28 20.41 10.80
CA GLY A 86 10.65 20.89 12.03
C GLY A 86 9.84 22.19 11.84
N HIS A 87 9.73 22.68 10.62
CA HIS A 87 8.86 23.80 10.26
C HIS A 87 7.37 23.42 10.28
N PRO A 88 6.46 24.41 10.28
CA PRO A 88 5.03 24.15 10.17
C PRO A 88 4.67 23.30 8.94
N LYS A 89 3.54 22.58 9.01
CA LYS A 89 3.06 21.65 7.96
C LYS A 89 3.19 22.21 6.54
N ARG A 90 2.76 23.45 6.29
CA ARG A 90 2.80 24.06 4.96
C ARG A 90 4.19 24.17 4.37
N GLU A 91 5.19 24.40 5.19
CA GLU A 91 6.59 24.56 4.78
C GLU A 91 7.33 23.21 4.73
N SER A 92 6.83 22.23 5.48
CA SER A 92 7.43 20.89 5.54
C SER A 92 6.95 19.98 4.42
N VAL A 93 5.79 20.21 3.81
CA VAL A 93 5.27 19.36 2.75
C VAL A 93 5.97 19.67 1.42
N ILE A 94 6.60 18.64 0.85
CA ILE A 94 7.27 18.70 -0.45
C ILE A 94 6.27 18.37 -1.55
N LEU A 95 5.49 17.29 -1.39
CA LEU A 95 4.48 16.84 -2.33
C LEU A 95 3.27 16.30 -1.57
N GLU A 96 2.08 16.79 -1.90
CA GLU A 96 0.84 16.44 -1.21
C GLU A 96 0.30 15.06 -1.56
N ALA A 97 0.51 14.59 -2.80
CA ALA A 97 0.02 13.30 -3.28
C ALA A 97 1.09 12.62 -4.14
N VAL A 98 1.80 11.66 -3.56
CA VAL A 98 2.96 11.02 -4.19
C VAL A 98 2.63 9.63 -4.71
N GLY A 99 1.66 8.95 -4.14
CA GLY A 99 1.23 7.61 -4.56
C GLY A 99 -0.05 7.19 -3.88
N ALA A 100 -0.84 6.38 -4.54
CA ALA A 100 -2.04 5.77 -3.98
C ALA A 100 -1.67 4.42 -3.33
N GLY A 101 -1.97 4.25 -2.04
CA GLY A 101 -1.63 3.05 -1.28
C GLY A 101 -2.61 1.91 -1.56
N PHE A 102 -2.10 0.76 -2.00
CA PHE A 102 -2.82 -0.49 -2.22
C PHE A 102 -2.25 -1.59 -1.34
N SER A 103 -3.12 -2.45 -0.84
CA SER A 103 -2.75 -3.63 -0.07
C SER A 103 -3.69 -4.78 -0.36
N PHE A 104 -3.22 -6.01 -0.22
CA PHE A 104 -4.08 -7.19 -0.25
C PHE A 104 -4.60 -7.58 1.13
N ALA A 105 -4.39 -6.76 2.14
CA ALA A 105 -4.97 -6.96 3.45
C ALA A 105 -6.48 -6.73 3.41
N SER A 106 -7.24 -7.61 4.08
CA SER A 106 -8.65 -7.38 4.33
C SER A 106 -8.86 -6.20 5.27
N GLY A 107 -9.97 -5.47 5.11
CA GLY A 107 -10.31 -4.35 6.00
C GLY A 107 -10.44 -4.80 7.47
N ARG A 108 -10.11 -3.90 8.39
CA ARG A 108 -10.01 -4.17 9.84
C ARG A 108 -11.33 -4.48 10.56
N ALA A 109 -12.48 -4.18 10.00
CA ALA A 109 -13.71 -4.00 10.78
C ALA A 109 -14.71 -5.17 10.72
N GLY A 110 -14.25 -6.41 10.48
CA GLY A 110 -15.14 -7.56 10.54
C GLY A 110 -16.23 -7.63 9.46
N GLY A 111 -16.15 -6.80 8.42
CA GLY A 111 -17.02 -6.80 7.24
C GLY A 111 -16.36 -7.34 5.99
N TYR A 112 -17.10 -7.46 4.89
CA TYR A 112 -16.54 -7.80 3.59
C TYR A 112 -15.47 -6.76 3.17
N PRO A 113 -14.31 -7.19 2.59
CA PRO A 113 -13.92 -8.53 2.20
C PRO A 113 -13.22 -9.33 3.32
N TYR A 114 -13.63 -10.61 3.51
CA TYR A 114 -13.01 -11.53 4.49
C TYR A 114 -11.91 -12.41 3.90
N SER A 115 -11.81 -12.48 2.58
CA SER A 115 -10.87 -13.35 1.90
C SER A 115 -10.10 -12.59 0.84
N LEU A 116 -8.94 -13.16 0.44
CA LEU A 116 -8.13 -12.60 -0.65
C LEU A 116 -8.92 -12.46 -1.96
N MET A 117 -9.78 -13.43 -2.29
CA MET A 117 -10.67 -13.34 -3.46
C MET A 117 -11.63 -12.16 -3.35
N GLY A 118 -12.21 -11.96 -2.16
CA GLY A 118 -13.05 -10.81 -1.86
C GLY A 118 -12.29 -9.49 -2.02
N VAL A 119 -11.05 -9.41 -1.53
CA VAL A 119 -10.19 -8.23 -1.72
C VAL A 119 -9.98 -7.91 -3.21
N PHE A 120 -9.65 -8.91 -4.03
CA PHE A 120 -9.50 -8.71 -5.47
C PHE A 120 -10.79 -8.26 -6.15
N SER A 121 -11.92 -8.89 -5.81
CA SER A 121 -13.23 -8.51 -6.35
C SER A 121 -13.59 -7.08 -5.98
N HIS A 122 -13.32 -6.71 -4.73
CA HIS A 122 -13.58 -5.38 -4.20
C HIS A 122 -12.74 -4.29 -4.87
N LEU A 123 -11.43 -4.54 -5.03
CA LEU A 123 -10.54 -3.64 -5.76
C LEU A 123 -10.95 -3.49 -7.24
N ARG A 124 -11.23 -4.61 -7.93
CA ARG A 124 -11.65 -4.59 -9.33
C ARG A 124 -12.93 -3.79 -9.51
N GLN A 125 -13.94 -4.08 -8.70
CA GLN A 125 -15.21 -3.35 -8.75
C GLN A 125 -15.00 -1.86 -8.56
N THR A 126 -14.19 -1.47 -7.55
CA THR A 126 -13.90 -0.05 -7.29
C THR A 126 -13.22 0.64 -8.47
N LEU A 127 -12.21 0.00 -9.07
CA LEU A 127 -11.50 0.58 -10.22
C LEU A 127 -12.37 0.62 -11.47
N LEU A 128 -13.20 -0.39 -11.72
CA LEU A 128 -14.17 -0.40 -12.83
C LEU A 128 -15.22 0.71 -12.66
N ASP A 129 -15.73 0.90 -11.46
CA ASP A 129 -16.67 1.98 -11.14
C ASP A 129 -16.01 3.35 -11.33
N ALA A 130 -14.75 3.50 -10.92
CA ALA A 130 -13.98 4.73 -11.13
C ALA A 130 -13.72 5.01 -12.62
N GLN A 131 -13.47 3.98 -13.43
CA GLN A 131 -13.35 4.13 -14.90
C GLN A 131 -14.69 4.47 -15.57
N ARG A 132 -15.80 3.94 -15.05
CA ARG A 132 -17.16 4.17 -15.57
C ARG A 132 -17.68 5.56 -15.25
N LEU A 133 -17.35 6.13 -14.10
CA LEU A 133 -17.88 7.41 -13.63
C LEU A 133 -17.69 8.57 -14.62
N PRO A 134 -16.50 8.80 -15.23
CA PRO A 134 -16.32 9.84 -16.25
C PRO A 134 -17.19 9.64 -17.49
N LEU A 135 -17.41 8.38 -17.89
CA LEU A 135 -18.28 8.05 -19.03
C LEU A 135 -19.74 8.40 -18.75
N GLN A 136 -20.21 8.08 -17.55
CA GLN A 136 -21.57 8.44 -17.11
C GLN A 136 -21.75 9.97 -17.02
N LEU A 137 -20.75 10.70 -16.49
CA LEU A 137 -20.78 12.15 -16.43
C LEU A 137 -20.81 12.77 -17.83
N SER A 138 -20.00 12.25 -18.77
CA SER A 138 -20.01 12.71 -20.16
C SER A 138 -21.33 12.43 -20.85
N ALA A 139 -21.94 11.26 -20.65
CA ALA A 139 -23.26 10.95 -21.18
C ALA A 139 -24.34 11.89 -20.64
N TYR A 140 -24.33 12.15 -19.34
CA TYR A 140 -25.24 13.11 -18.71
C TYR A 140 -25.10 14.51 -19.29
N GLN A 141 -23.86 15.01 -19.47
CA GLN A 141 -23.58 16.32 -20.05
C GLN A 141 -24.10 16.44 -21.49
N LYS A 142 -24.17 15.34 -22.23
CA LYS A 142 -24.76 15.26 -23.58
C LYS A 142 -26.27 15.06 -23.59
N GLY A 143 -26.92 15.11 -22.44
CA GLY A 143 -28.36 14.93 -22.30
C GLY A 143 -28.83 13.49 -22.30
N ALA A 144 -27.90 12.52 -22.21
CA ALA A 144 -28.21 11.09 -22.18
C ALA A 144 -28.13 10.56 -20.72
N GLY A 145 -29.26 10.09 -20.19
CA GLY A 145 -29.32 9.45 -18.87
C GLY A 145 -29.48 10.38 -17.69
N ARG A 146 -29.43 9.80 -16.48
CA ARG A 146 -29.55 10.53 -15.22
C ARG A 146 -28.18 10.99 -14.74
N ARG A 147 -28.15 12.11 -13.98
CA ARG A 147 -26.93 12.57 -13.32
C ARG A 147 -26.44 11.48 -12.35
N PRO A 148 -25.19 10.98 -12.50
CA PRO A 148 -24.65 10.05 -11.54
C PRO A 148 -24.47 10.72 -10.16
N PRO A 149 -24.62 9.97 -9.06
CA PRO A 149 -24.36 10.49 -7.72
C PRO A 149 -22.90 10.96 -7.61
N SER A 150 -22.67 11.97 -6.77
CA SER A 150 -21.30 12.40 -6.48
C SER A 150 -20.60 11.35 -5.63
N ASP A 151 -19.44 10.93 -6.06
CA ASP A 151 -18.61 9.95 -5.37
C ASP A 151 -17.17 10.45 -5.36
N ASP A 152 -16.74 10.95 -4.22
CA ASP A 152 -15.41 11.56 -4.09
C ASP A 152 -14.30 10.51 -4.00
N ALA A 153 -14.63 9.30 -3.53
CA ALA A 153 -13.69 8.19 -3.53
C ALA A 153 -13.34 7.76 -4.96
N LEU A 154 -14.35 7.57 -5.83
CA LEU A 154 -14.12 7.22 -7.22
C LEU A 154 -13.41 8.33 -8.00
N LYS A 155 -13.77 9.59 -7.75
CA LYS A 155 -13.10 10.74 -8.39
C LYS A 155 -11.62 10.83 -8.02
N ALA A 156 -11.28 10.54 -6.76
CA ALA A 156 -9.92 10.58 -6.27
C ALA A 156 -9.00 9.58 -6.99
N LEU A 157 -9.53 8.49 -7.55
CA LEU A 157 -8.76 7.49 -8.29
C LEU A 157 -8.35 7.92 -9.71
N ASN A 158 -8.97 8.94 -10.28
CA ASN A 158 -8.70 9.37 -11.65
C ASN A 158 -7.21 9.63 -11.95
N PRO A 159 -6.43 10.34 -11.11
CA PRO A 159 -5.01 10.55 -11.40
C PRO A 159 -4.20 9.23 -11.44
N THR A 160 -4.56 8.26 -10.61
CA THR A 160 -3.91 6.94 -10.59
C THR A 160 -4.28 6.11 -11.83
N LEU A 161 -5.56 6.09 -12.22
CA LEU A 161 -6.03 5.44 -13.44
C LEU A 161 -5.48 6.07 -14.72
N GLN A 162 -5.13 7.36 -14.69
CA GLN A 162 -4.47 8.06 -15.79
C GLN A 162 -2.93 7.89 -15.78
N GLY A 163 -2.37 7.13 -14.84
CA GLY A 163 -0.93 6.94 -14.70
C GLY A 163 -0.15 8.16 -14.18
N LYS A 164 -0.83 9.25 -13.78
CA LYS A 164 -0.20 10.46 -13.25
C LYS A 164 0.39 10.25 -11.86
N ILE A 165 -0.32 9.50 -11.02
CA ILE A 165 0.12 9.13 -9.68
C ILE A 165 0.31 7.61 -9.64
N PRO A 166 1.46 7.10 -9.13
CA PRO A 166 1.72 5.67 -9.08
C PRO A 166 0.82 4.96 -8.07
N ALA A 167 0.58 3.67 -8.32
CA ALA A 167 -0.03 2.75 -7.37
C ALA A 167 1.07 2.12 -6.51
N LEU A 168 1.03 2.37 -5.20
CA LEU A 168 1.97 1.82 -4.23
C LEU A 168 1.40 0.51 -3.69
N PHE A 169 1.89 -0.62 -4.16
CA PHE A 169 1.44 -1.92 -3.71
C PHE A 169 2.31 -2.47 -2.61
N GLU A 170 1.72 -2.72 -1.44
CA GLU A 170 2.36 -3.50 -0.39
C GLU A 170 2.38 -4.97 -0.79
N ALA A 171 3.58 -5.53 -0.94
CA ALA A 171 3.80 -6.91 -1.36
C ALA A 171 5.12 -7.42 -0.79
N ASP A 172 5.07 -8.32 0.18
CA ASP A 172 6.25 -8.88 0.85
C ASP A 172 6.61 -10.27 0.30
N THR A 173 5.61 -11.09 0.02
CA THR A 173 5.81 -12.46 -0.47
C THR A 173 5.90 -12.50 -2.00
N GLU A 174 6.54 -13.55 -2.54
CA GLU A 174 6.60 -13.81 -3.98
C GLU A 174 5.22 -13.73 -4.64
N ARG A 175 4.23 -14.39 -4.03
CA ARG A 175 2.86 -14.45 -4.56
C ARG A 175 2.19 -13.08 -4.58
N GLU A 176 2.44 -12.23 -3.59
CA GLU A 176 1.91 -10.86 -3.56
C GLU A 176 2.56 -10.00 -4.64
N VAL A 177 3.87 -10.13 -4.85
CA VAL A 177 4.59 -9.44 -5.93
C VAL A 177 3.96 -9.76 -7.28
N VAL A 178 3.79 -11.05 -7.61
CA VAL A 178 3.17 -11.47 -8.89
C VAL A 178 1.73 -10.96 -9.02
N ARG A 179 0.96 -11.00 -7.93
CA ARG A 179 -0.43 -10.52 -7.92
C ARG A 179 -0.51 -9.01 -8.14
N ALA A 180 0.36 -8.24 -7.47
CA ALA A 180 0.41 -6.79 -7.61
C ALA A 180 0.75 -6.38 -9.05
N VAL A 181 1.76 -7.03 -9.64
CA VAL A 181 2.15 -6.80 -11.04
C VAL A 181 0.98 -7.08 -11.99
N ARG A 182 0.38 -8.27 -11.91
CA ARG A 182 -0.75 -8.65 -12.77
C ARG A 182 -1.96 -7.73 -12.61
N PHE A 183 -2.23 -7.31 -11.37
CA PHE A 183 -3.33 -6.38 -11.10
C PHE A 183 -3.07 -5.00 -11.70
N CYS A 184 -1.84 -4.51 -11.62
CA CYS A 184 -1.45 -3.25 -12.25
C CYS A 184 -1.53 -3.33 -13.78
N ASP A 185 -1.11 -4.45 -14.38
CA ASP A 185 -1.22 -4.68 -15.83
C ASP A 185 -2.68 -4.68 -16.29
N GLU A 186 -3.59 -5.33 -15.53
CA GLU A 186 -5.03 -5.39 -15.83
C GLU A 186 -5.66 -3.99 -15.93
N PHE A 187 -5.28 -3.07 -15.03
CA PHE A 187 -5.84 -1.72 -14.97
C PHE A 187 -4.92 -0.65 -15.56
N LYS A 188 -3.78 -1.04 -16.15
CA LYS A 188 -2.75 -0.14 -16.70
C LYS A 188 -2.26 0.90 -15.67
N LEU A 189 -2.16 0.48 -14.42
CA LEU A 189 -1.60 1.30 -13.36
C LEU A 189 -0.08 1.35 -13.47
N ARG A 190 0.52 2.41 -12.97
CA ARG A 190 1.97 2.53 -12.83
C ARG A 190 2.38 2.03 -11.44
N PRO A 191 2.91 0.79 -11.30
CA PRO A 191 3.22 0.23 -10.00
C PRO A 191 4.51 0.77 -9.40
N ILE A 192 4.54 0.89 -8.08
CA ILE A 192 5.72 0.87 -7.24
C ILE A 192 5.44 -0.16 -6.15
N LEU A 193 6.26 -1.18 -6.05
CA LEU A 193 6.10 -2.18 -4.99
C LEU A 193 6.75 -1.70 -3.70
N VAL A 194 6.18 -2.10 -2.55
CA VAL A 194 6.65 -1.70 -1.23
C VAL A 194 6.71 -2.92 -0.33
N GLY A 195 7.88 -3.17 0.26
CA GLY A 195 8.14 -4.36 1.07
C GLY A 195 9.14 -5.29 0.38
N GLY A 196 8.63 -6.26 -0.36
CA GLY A 196 9.43 -7.10 -1.25
C GLY A 196 10.44 -8.02 -0.57
N LEU A 197 10.15 -8.55 0.62
CA LEU A 197 11.06 -9.44 1.34
C LEU A 197 11.45 -10.68 0.53
N GLU A 198 10.53 -11.19 -0.32
CA GLU A 198 10.78 -12.31 -1.23
C GLU A 198 10.85 -11.88 -2.71
N ALA A 199 11.10 -10.59 -2.99
CA ALA A 199 11.11 -10.07 -4.35
C ALA A 199 12.25 -10.65 -5.22
N TYR A 200 13.32 -11.15 -4.62
CA TYR A 200 14.40 -11.86 -5.32
C TYR A 200 13.90 -13.04 -6.16
N GLN A 201 12.84 -13.71 -5.74
CA GLN A 201 12.24 -14.83 -6.49
C GLN A 201 11.60 -14.36 -7.80
N GLN A 202 11.21 -13.08 -7.89
CA GLN A 202 10.62 -12.47 -9.07
C GLN A 202 11.49 -11.36 -9.68
N ALA A 203 12.79 -11.36 -9.38
CA ALA A 203 13.72 -10.32 -9.84
C ALA A 203 13.73 -10.18 -11.37
N ALA A 204 13.67 -11.29 -12.10
CA ALA A 204 13.61 -11.28 -13.58
C ALA A 204 12.35 -10.59 -14.10
N LEU A 205 11.19 -10.86 -13.49
CA LEU A 205 9.91 -10.20 -13.84
C LEU A 205 10.01 -8.70 -13.61
N LEU A 206 10.46 -8.31 -12.42
CA LEU A 206 10.57 -6.90 -12.00
C LEU A 206 11.57 -6.13 -12.87
N GLY A 207 12.71 -6.74 -13.19
CA GLY A 207 13.73 -6.14 -14.06
C GLY A 207 13.25 -5.97 -15.50
N THR A 208 12.58 -7.00 -16.07
CA THR A 208 12.03 -6.96 -17.44
C THR A 208 10.95 -5.87 -17.58
N GLN A 209 10.04 -5.78 -16.63
CA GLN A 209 8.96 -4.80 -16.64
C GLN A 209 9.37 -3.43 -16.07
N LYS A 210 10.62 -3.30 -15.59
CA LYS A 210 11.15 -2.06 -14.99
C LYS A 210 10.30 -1.54 -13.84
N ILE A 211 9.80 -2.44 -12.99
CA ILE A 211 8.98 -2.10 -11.84
C ILE A 211 9.88 -1.70 -10.68
N PRO A 212 9.78 -0.44 -10.18
CA PRO A 212 10.57 0.01 -9.05
C PRO A 212 10.04 -0.58 -7.73
N LEU A 213 10.96 -0.75 -6.77
CA LEU A 213 10.68 -1.35 -5.48
C LEU A 213 11.22 -0.49 -4.34
N LEU A 214 10.41 -0.29 -3.30
CA LEU A 214 10.86 0.18 -1.99
C LEU A 214 11.10 -1.07 -1.13
N LEU A 215 12.36 -1.49 -1.05
CA LEU A 215 12.76 -2.74 -0.40
C LEU A 215 12.81 -2.57 1.12
N SER A 216 12.04 -3.40 1.83
CA SER A 216 12.08 -3.46 3.29
C SER A 216 13.31 -4.24 3.77
N LEU A 217 13.92 -3.76 4.85
CA LEU A 217 14.98 -4.43 5.58
C LEU A 217 14.45 -5.22 6.79
N ASN A 218 13.15 -5.45 6.88
CA ASN A 218 12.50 -6.13 8.01
C ASN A 218 12.52 -7.66 7.84
N TYR A 219 13.68 -8.25 7.62
CA TYR A 219 13.84 -9.71 7.54
C TYR A 219 14.07 -10.39 8.89
N GLY A 220 14.06 -9.62 9.99
CA GLY A 220 14.19 -10.14 11.33
C GLY A 220 15.62 -10.57 11.68
N LYS A 221 15.76 -11.25 12.82
CA LYS A 221 17.06 -11.75 13.28
C LYS A 221 17.36 -13.11 12.67
N GLU A 222 18.66 -13.42 12.54
CA GLU A 222 19.10 -14.75 12.18
C GLU A 222 18.48 -15.82 13.10
N PRO A 223 17.90 -16.89 12.54
CA PRO A 223 17.35 -17.96 13.34
C PRO A 223 18.45 -18.61 14.21
N ALA A 224 18.19 -18.68 15.51
CA ALA A 224 19.10 -19.33 16.44
C ALA A 224 19.11 -20.86 16.23
N ALA A 225 20.27 -21.49 16.36
CA ALA A 225 20.36 -22.94 16.31
C ALA A 225 19.55 -23.56 17.47
N PRO A 226 18.84 -24.69 17.24
CA PRO A 226 18.13 -25.40 18.29
C PRO A 226 19.10 -25.78 19.43
N THR A 227 18.68 -25.49 20.67
CA THR A 227 19.38 -25.95 21.89
C THR A 227 18.92 -27.35 22.25
N GLY A 228 19.63 -28.03 23.18
CA GLY A 228 19.33 -29.43 23.54
C GLY A 228 17.92 -29.72 24.02
N ASP A 229 17.18 -28.70 24.47
CA ASP A 229 15.78 -28.78 24.95
C ASP A 229 14.76 -28.41 23.88
N ASP A 230 15.21 -28.08 22.66
CA ASP A 230 14.34 -27.67 21.56
C ASP A 230 14.08 -28.86 20.62
N ASP A 231 12.85 -29.36 20.60
CA ASP A 231 12.39 -30.45 19.74
C ASP A 231 12.24 -30.05 18.26
N THR A 232 12.65 -28.82 17.87
CA THR A 232 12.56 -28.37 16.48
C THR A 232 13.45 -29.24 15.58
N PRO A 233 12.88 -29.92 14.56
CA PRO A 233 13.66 -30.73 13.63
C PRO A 233 14.75 -29.90 12.93
N LYS A 234 15.94 -30.45 12.81
CA LYS A 234 17.08 -29.79 12.15
C LYS A 234 16.75 -29.30 10.73
N ALA A 235 15.91 -30.03 10.00
CA ALA A 235 15.47 -29.63 8.67
C ALA A 235 14.64 -28.33 8.67
N VAL A 236 13.80 -28.14 9.69
CA VAL A 236 13.00 -26.91 9.85
C VAL A 236 13.90 -25.72 10.16
N PHE A 237 14.90 -25.92 11.02
CA PHE A 237 15.88 -24.88 11.30
C PHE A 237 16.68 -24.52 10.05
N ALA A 238 17.21 -25.53 9.32
CA ALA A 238 17.98 -25.32 8.10
C ALA A 238 17.15 -24.51 7.04
N GLU A 239 15.87 -24.85 6.90
CA GLU A 239 14.97 -24.14 5.98
C GLU A 239 14.71 -22.67 6.42
N LYS A 240 14.46 -22.44 7.70
CA LYS A 240 14.30 -21.07 8.23
C LYS A 240 15.56 -20.23 8.01
N LYS A 241 16.74 -20.84 8.23
CA LYS A 241 18.02 -20.16 8.04
C LYS A 241 18.25 -19.85 6.55
N ARG A 242 17.98 -20.80 5.66
CA ARG A 242 18.07 -20.60 4.20
C ARG A 242 17.20 -19.45 3.74
N LEU A 243 15.92 -19.42 4.15
CA LEU A 243 14.99 -18.33 3.78
C LEU A 243 15.45 -16.98 4.30
N TRP A 244 15.99 -16.94 5.52
CA TRP A 244 16.54 -15.71 6.09
C TRP A 244 17.76 -15.23 5.29
N GLU A 245 18.70 -16.12 4.97
CA GLU A 245 19.88 -15.81 4.15
C GLU A 245 19.50 -15.28 2.76
N GLU A 246 18.47 -15.86 2.14
CA GLU A 246 17.95 -15.41 0.84
C GLU A 246 17.31 -14.01 0.95
N GLN A 247 16.57 -13.73 2.02
CA GLN A 247 15.99 -12.40 2.26
C GLN A 247 17.08 -11.34 2.49
N VAL A 248 18.13 -11.66 3.23
CA VAL A 248 19.29 -10.78 3.42
C VAL A 248 20.01 -10.53 2.09
N ALA A 249 20.16 -11.56 1.25
CA ALA A 249 20.78 -11.43 -0.06
C ALA A 249 19.89 -10.82 -1.14
N ASN A 250 18.63 -10.52 -0.84
CA ASN A 250 17.61 -10.06 -1.78
C ASN A 250 18.07 -8.87 -2.63
N ALA A 251 18.63 -7.83 -2.00
CA ALA A 251 19.13 -6.65 -2.71
C ALA A 251 20.17 -6.97 -3.78
N ILE A 252 21.03 -7.98 -3.52
CA ILE A 252 22.05 -8.44 -4.48
C ILE A 252 21.37 -9.07 -5.71
N GLY A 253 20.36 -9.92 -5.49
CA GLY A 253 19.59 -10.56 -6.55
C GLY A 253 18.86 -9.55 -7.43
N LEU A 254 18.19 -8.59 -6.79
CA LEU A 254 17.47 -7.50 -7.49
C LEU A 254 18.40 -6.61 -8.30
N ASN A 255 19.56 -6.25 -7.74
CA ASN A 255 20.56 -5.44 -8.46
C ASN A 255 21.12 -6.17 -9.70
N LYS A 256 21.42 -7.46 -9.59
CA LYS A 256 21.86 -8.30 -10.72
C LYS A 256 20.83 -8.38 -11.83
N ALA A 257 19.53 -8.35 -11.49
CA ALA A 257 18.43 -8.34 -12.45
C ALA A 257 18.11 -6.96 -13.01
N GLY A 258 18.83 -5.90 -12.61
CA GLY A 258 18.62 -4.53 -13.07
C GLY A 258 17.34 -3.88 -12.51
N VAL A 259 16.82 -4.38 -11.39
CA VAL A 259 15.65 -3.77 -10.71
C VAL A 259 16.09 -2.48 -10.03
N VAL A 260 15.35 -1.40 -10.28
CA VAL A 260 15.56 -0.13 -9.58
C VAL A 260 14.87 -0.22 -8.21
N PHE A 261 15.64 -0.08 -7.14
CA PHE A 261 15.07 -0.11 -5.80
C PHE A 261 15.73 0.91 -4.87
N ALA A 262 15.03 1.24 -3.80
CA ALA A 262 15.53 2.01 -2.66
C ALA A 262 15.10 1.32 -1.37
N PHE A 263 15.92 1.43 -0.33
CA PHE A 263 15.58 0.87 0.97
C PHE A 263 14.53 1.70 1.70
N THR A 264 13.69 1.01 2.48
CA THR A 264 12.63 1.63 3.27
C THR A 264 12.62 1.14 4.72
N THR A 265 12.19 2.00 5.63
CA THR A 265 11.98 1.67 7.05
C THR A 265 10.66 0.92 7.32
N ARG A 266 9.91 0.57 6.25
CA ARG A 266 8.63 -0.12 6.40
C ARG A 266 8.80 -1.45 7.13
N GLY A 267 7.96 -1.68 8.15
CA GLY A 267 7.94 -2.91 8.92
C GLY A 267 8.97 -2.98 10.05
N LEU A 268 9.97 -2.13 10.07
CA LEU A 268 10.94 -2.09 11.17
C LEU A 268 10.25 -1.67 12.47
N LYS A 269 10.50 -2.39 13.55
CA LYS A 269 10.00 -2.04 14.90
C LYS A 269 10.71 -0.80 15.43
N ASN A 270 12.01 -0.70 15.18
CA ASN A 270 12.82 0.45 15.48
C ASN A 270 13.46 0.95 14.18
N THR A 271 13.31 2.23 13.87
CA THR A 271 13.91 2.82 12.67
C THR A 271 15.44 2.87 12.73
N ALA A 272 16.04 2.75 13.92
CA ALA A 272 17.49 2.62 14.07
C ALA A 272 18.03 1.33 13.41
N ASP A 273 17.25 0.24 13.43
CA ASP A 273 17.61 -1.05 12.83
C ASP A 273 17.85 -0.94 11.30
N PHE A 274 17.43 0.18 10.69
CA PHE A 274 17.67 0.44 9.26
C PHE A 274 19.15 0.46 8.87
N TRP A 275 20.01 0.88 9.77
CA TRP A 275 21.45 0.97 9.52
C TRP A 275 22.21 -0.28 9.98
N GLU A 276 21.57 -1.14 10.76
CA GLU A 276 22.14 -2.38 11.26
C GLU A 276 21.82 -3.58 10.33
N ASN A 277 20.72 -3.49 9.60
CA ASN A 277 20.26 -4.50 8.64
C ASN A 277 20.71 -4.17 7.20
#